data_48d8f2be9b3bc073574faa8e13404bb5
#
_entry.id   48d8f2be9b3bc073574faa8e13404bb5
#
_cell.length_a   1.000
_cell.length_b   1.000
_cell.length_c   1.000
_cell.angle_alpha   90.00
_cell.angle_beta   90.00
_cell.angle_gamma   90.00
#
_symmetry.space_group_name_H-M   'P 1'
#
loop_
_entity.id
_entity.type
_entity.pdbx_description
1 polymer ?
#
loop_
_entity_poly.entity_id
_entity_poly.type
_entity_poly.pdbx_seq_one_letter_code
_entity_poly.pdbx_strand_id
1 'polypeptide(L)'
;MNQLYRALHMPLPRLVKKLTGYKEIYTIAVRPLPTAEGAAPLPALGDAPYTPLPYTPGVWYADPLLYHHGGERVLFCEAFDMAAHRGDIAVFRFDEHGLPTEPQVVLQEDCHLSFPMVFDWNGGIWMIPETSENHTLRLYRCVEFPGQWECAARFEVGIELCDAILTGKTDDALTILCSETRPENQLYVRYRRYALRRTDEGFALEEDEAFNLRNREFTLTSRNAGPLFLLDGQTIHPTQVSTTVDYGVYLQFFARRGASEVPLCAATPTNVTITGLDKADLIGIHTYCRDDAVEVIDARYLKKIE
;
A
#
# COMPACT_ATOMS: atom_id res chain seq x y z
N MET A 1 -19.92 7.55 -4.61
CA MET A 1 -20.12 8.98 -4.16
C MET A 1 -20.22 9.90 -5.36
N ASN A 2 -21.19 10.85 -5.38
CA ASN A 2 -21.43 11.74 -6.53
C ASN A 2 -20.26 12.73 -6.74
N GLN A 3 -19.71 12.84 -7.97
CA GLN A 3 -18.63 13.78 -8.33
C GLN A 3 -18.94 15.24 -7.95
N LEU A 4 -20.21 15.64 -8.05
CA LEU A 4 -20.66 16.97 -7.66
C LEU A 4 -20.47 17.22 -6.15
N TYR A 5 -20.77 16.23 -5.30
CA TYR A 5 -20.56 16.33 -3.86
C TYR A 5 -19.07 16.50 -3.52
N ARG A 6 -18.17 15.74 -4.16
CA ARG A 6 -16.72 15.91 -3.99
C ARG A 6 -16.24 17.29 -4.41
N ALA A 7 -16.74 17.80 -5.54
CA ALA A 7 -16.35 19.12 -6.04
C ALA A 7 -16.79 20.25 -5.08
N LEU A 8 -17.99 20.16 -4.51
CA LEU A 8 -18.52 21.15 -3.56
C LEU A 8 -17.78 21.18 -2.20
N HIS A 9 -17.16 20.07 -1.82
CA HIS A 9 -16.42 19.96 -0.53
C HIS A 9 -14.91 20.03 -0.72
N MET A 10 -14.43 20.21 -1.95
CA MET A 10 -13.00 20.35 -2.24
C MET A 10 -12.53 21.76 -1.84
N PRO A 11 -11.34 21.89 -1.20
CA PRO A 11 -10.74 23.20 -0.93
C PRO A 11 -10.61 24.03 -2.20
N LEU A 12 -11.02 25.31 -2.14
CA LEU A 12 -11.03 26.21 -3.28
C LEU A 12 -9.69 26.25 -4.06
N PRO A 13 -8.51 26.33 -3.41
CA PRO A 13 -7.23 26.31 -4.14
C PRO A 13 -7.04 25.03 -4.97
N ARG A 14 -7.44 23.86 -4.45
CA ARG A 14 -7.35 22.58 -5.17
C ARG A 14 -8.32 22.55 -6.35
N LEU A 15 -9.54 23.06 -6.18
CA LEU A 15 -10.51 23.17 -7.28
C LEU A 15 -9.99 24.05 -8.40
N VAL A 16 -9.43 25.22 -8.09
CA VAL A 16 -8.83 26.15 -9.08
C VAL A 16 -7.68 25.46 -9.82
N LYS A 17 -6.77 24.76 -9.13
CA LYS A 17 -5.69 24.02 -9.79
C LYS A 17 -6.24 22.96 -10.75
N LYS A 18 -7.23 22.17 -10.35
CA LYS A 18 -7.87 21.19 -11.23
C LYS A 18 -8.50 21.82 -12.49
N LEU A 19 -9.14 22.98 -12.35
CA LEU A 19 -9.71 23.71 -13.48
C LEU A 19 -8.63 24.31 -14.41
N THR A 20 -7.39 24.47 -13.93
CA THR A 20 -6.24 24.99 -14.68
C THR A 20 -5.28 23.92 -15.20
N GLY A 21 -5.74 22.65 -15.26
CA GLY A 21 -5.00 21.55 -15.89
C GLY A 21 -4.12 20.74 -14.93
N TYR A 22 -4.23 20.96 -13.62
CA TYR A 22 -3.57 20.06 -12.66
C TYR A 22 -4.35 18.75 -12.48
N LYS A 23 -3.63 17.64 -12.43
CA LYS A 23 -4.19 16.33 -12.12
C LYS A 23 -3.66 15.83 -10.76
N GLU A 24 -4.45 15.00 -10.11
CA GLU A 24 -4.01 14.25 -8.94
C GLU A 24 -3.26 13.02 -9.41
N ILE A 25 -2.01 12.90 -9.02
CA ILE A 25 -1.15 11.77 -9.30
C ILE A 25 -0.43 11.34 -8.03
N TYR A 26 0.17 10.15 -8.06
CA TYR A 26 0.98 9.64 -6.97
C TYR A 26 2.46 9.67 -7.33
N THR A 27 3.31 9.69 -6.32
CA THR A 27 4.73 9.39 -6.39
C THR A 27 5.15 8.61 -5.16
N ILE A 28 6.08 7.70 -5.32
CA ILE A 28 6.77 7.06 -4.20
C ILE A 28 7.93 7.96 -3.79
N ALA A 29 8.17 8.06 -2.49
CA ALA A 29 9.28 8.83 -1.95
C ALA A 29 10.01 8.04 -0.86
N VAL A 30 11.34 8.07 -0.92
CA VAL A 30 12.26 7.26 -0.11
C VAL A 30 13.04 8.17 0.84
N ARG A 31 13.29 7.71 2.05
CA ARG A 31 14.15 8.38 3.02
C ARG A 31 15.05 7.37 3.73
N PRO A 32 16.38 7.61 3.82
CA PRO A 32 17.26 6.84 4.67
C PRO A 32 16.86 6.95 6.14
N LEU A 33 16.94 5.83 6.87
CA LEU A 33 16.77 5.83 8.30
C LEU A 33 18.11 6.19 8.98
N PRO A 34 18.09 6.91 10.12
CA PRO A 34 19.30 7.18 10.89
C PRO A 34 19.95 5.87 11.35
N THR A 35 21.25 5.74 11.16
CA THR A 35 22.04 4.56 11.59
C THR A 35 22.48 4.64 13.06
N ALA A 36 22.15 5.71 13.80
CA ALA A 36 22.56 5.87 15.19
C ALA A 36 21.71 5.00 16.14
N GLU A 37 22.36 4.41 17.14
CA GLU A 37 21.72 3.77 18.27
C GLU A 37 20.76 4.72 19.00
N GLY A 38 19.51 4.52 18.80
CA GLY A 38 18.40 5.33 19.31
C GLY A 38 17.32 5.30 18.28
N ALA A 39 16.29 4.50 18.55
CA ALA A 39 15.20 4.20 17.65
C ALA A 39 14.85 5.36 16.71
N ALA A 40 14.95 5.11 15.41
CA ALA A 40 14.32 6.03 14.47
C ALA A 40 12.84 6.12 14.84
N PRO A 41 12.34 7.30 15.26
CA PRO A 41 10.96 7.41 15.69
C PRO A 41 10.05 6.98 14.54
N LEU A 42 8.90 6.44 14.91
CA LEU A 42 7.82 6.13 13.98
C LEU A 42 7.51 7.33 13.13
N PRO A 43 7.07 7.00 11.90
CA PRO A 43 7.61 7.40 10.64
C PRO A 43 8.17 8.73 10.86
N ALA A 44 9.42 8.79 10.74
CA ALA A 44 10.20 9.89 11.20
C ALA A 44 9.43 11.18 10.99
N LEU A 45 8.68 11.54 11.99
CA LEU A 45 8.20 12.90 12.19
C LEU A 45 9.45 13.76 12.40
N GLY A 46 10.52 13.45 11.66
CA GLY A 46 11.79 14.12 11.67
C GLY A 46 11.86 15.10 10.51
N ASP A 47 12.69 16.14 10.66
CA ASP A 47 12.85 17.23 9.69
C ASP A 47 13.48 16.78 8.35
N ALA A 48 14.04 15.56 8.26
CA ALA A 48 14.66 15.07 7.05
C ALA A 48 13.60 14.81 5.94
N PRO A 49 13.79 15.40 4.76
CA PRO A 49 12.83 15.22 3.66
C PRO A 49 12.95 13.83 3.02
N TYR A 50 11.83 13.37 2.47
CA TYR A 50 11.82 12.25 1.53
C TYR A 50 12.26 12.71 0.14
N THR A 51 12.94 11.83 -0.59
CA THR A 51 13.32 12.03 -2.00
C THR A 51 12.32 11.29 -2.88
N PRO A 52 11.55 11.99 -3.75
CA PRO A 52 10.60 11.33 -4.62
C PRO A 52 11.31 10.58 -5.74
N LEU A 53 10.69 9.51 -6.25
CA LEU A 53 11.11 8.85 -7.48
C LEU A 53 11.02 9.82 -8.67
N PRO A 54 11.85 9.63 -9.71
CA PRO A 54 11.74 10.39 -10.94
C PRO A 54 10.34 10.29 -11.55
N TYR A 55 9.84 11.41 -12.06
CA TYR A 55 8.55 11.43 -12.74
C TYR A 55 8.64 10.72 -14.09
N THR A 56 7.73 9.79 -14.34
CA THR A 56 7.57 9.10 -15.62
C THR A 56 6.34 9.65 -16.34
N PRO A 57 6.46 10.26 -17.53
CA PRO A 57 5.31 10.76 -18.28
C PRO A 57 4.28 9.66 -18.56
N GLY A 58 3.01 9.90 -18.20
CA GLY A 58 1.92 8.95 -18.43
C GLY A 58 1.78 7.82 -17.41
N VAL A 59 2.74 7.66 -16.49
CA VAL A 59 2.68 6.64 -15.42
C VAL A 59 2.94 7.31 -14.07
N TRP A 60 2.24 6.88 -13.03
CA TRP A 60 2.58 7.20 -11.66
C TRP A 60 2.69 5.93 -10.81
N TYR A 61 3.36 6.03 -9.68
CA TYR A 61 3.69 4.90 -8.80
C TYR A 61 3.12 5.11 -7.41
N ALA A 62 2.53 4.04 -6.84
CA ALA A 62 1.96 4.00 -5.50
C ALA A 62 2.16 2.63 -4.85
N ASP A 63 1.68 2.47 -3.63
CA ASP A 63 1.67 1.21 -2.87
C ASP A 63 3.04 0.53 -2.78
N PRO A 64 4.09 1.24 -2.29
CA PRO A 64 5.42 0.68 -2.20
C PRO A 64 5.50 -0.45 -1.18
N LEU A 65 6.24 -1.51 -1.54
CA LEU A 65 6.62 -2.61 -0.65
C LEU A 65 8.10 -2.95 -0.83
N LEU A 66 8.89 -2.75 0.22
CA LEU A 66 10.29 -3.19 0.27
C LEU A 66 10.36 -4.70 0.49
N TYR A 67 11.22 -5.36 -0.27
CA TYR A 67 11.47 -6.78 -0.12
C TYR A 67 12.96 -7.11 -0.32
N HIS A 68 13.46 -8.11 0.42
CA HIS A 68 14.84 -8.53 0.38
C HIS A 68 14.95 -10.00 -0.03
N HIS A 69 15.80 -10.28 -1.03
CA HIS A 69 16.11 -11.64 -1.42
C HIS A 69 17.56 -11.75 -1.91
N GLY A 70 18.30 -12.78 -1.45
CA GLY A 70 19.66 -13.03 -1.91
C GLY A 70 20.65 -11.88 -1.67
N GLY A 71 20.40 -11.02 -0.68
CA GLY A 71 21.20 -9.83 -0.41
C GLY A 71 20.82 -8.61 -1.26
N GLU A 72 19.88 -8.76 -2.18
CA GLU A 72 19.34 -7.66 -2.98
C GLU A 72 18.10 -7.05 -2.30
N ARG A 73 18.04 -5.71 -2.26
CA ARG A 73 16.83 -4.96 -1.89
C ARG A 73 16.10 -4.57 -3.16
N VAL A 74 14.79 -4.75 -3.18
CA VAL A 74 13.91 -4.29 -4.25
C VAL A 74 12.68 -3.59 -3.68
N LEU A 75 12.04 -2.77 -4.50
CA LEU A 75 10.81 -2.05 -4.16
C LEU A 75 9.74 -2.44 -5.18
N PHE A 76 8.79 -3.27 -4.77
CA PHE A 76 7.59 -3.54 -5.55
C PHE A 76 6.59 -2.40 -5.36
N CYS A 77 5.78 -2.12 -6.37
CA CYS A 77 4.76 -1.07 -6.32
C CYS A 77 3.69 -1.25 -7.39
N GLU A 78 2.63 -0.48 -7.27
CA GLU A 78 1.71 -0.20 -8.36
C GLU A 78 2.38 0.75 -9.37
N ALA A 79 2.28 0.42 -10.67
CA ALA A 79 2.59 1.29 -11.79
C ALA A 79 1.29 1.56 -12.56
N PHE A 80 0.69 2.74 -12.36
CA PHE A 80 -0.58 3.09 -12.96
C PHE A 80 -0.39 3.79 -14.30
N ASP A 81 -0.86 3.16 -15.38
CA ASP A 81 -0.94 3.77 -16.70
C ASP A 81 -2.14 4.72 -16.79
N MET A 82 -1.86 6.00 -16.96
CA MET A 82 -2.90 7.04 -17.00
C MET A 82 -3.75 7.01 -18.26
N ALA A 83 -3.26 6.41 -19.35
CA ALA A 83 -4.00 6.26 -20.60
C ALA A 83 -4.90 5.02 -20.58
N ALA A 84 -4.38 3.90 -20.07
CA ALA A 84 -5.13 2.66 -19.88
C ALA A 84 -6.08 2.70 -18.68
N HIS A 85 -5.89 3.66 -17.75
CA HIS A 85 -6.58 3.72 -16.45
C HIS A 85 -6.48 2.42 -15.65
N ARG A 86 -5.29 1.82 -15.63
CA ARG A 86 -5.05 0.53 -14.99
C ARG A 86 -3.68 0.49 -14.34
N GLY A 87 -3.60 -0.14 -13.15
CA GLY A 87 -2.36 -0.45 -12.46
C GLY A 87 -1.85 -1.84 -12.83
N ASP A 88 -0.55 -1.95 -12.99
CA ASP A 88 0.23 -3.17 -13.08
C ASP A 88 1.23 -3.22 -11.92
N ILE A 89 1.83 -4.37 -11.61
CA ILE A 89 2.89 -4.42 -10.60
C ILE A 89 4.25 -4.21 -11.27
N ALA A 90 4.99 -3.24 -10.73
CA ALA A 90 6.37 -2.97 -11.12
C ALA A 90 7.34 -3.20 -9.95
N VAL A 91 8.61 -3.34 -10.28
CA VAL A 91 9.71 -3.43 -9.32
C VAL A 91 10.81 -2.45 -9.69
N PHE A 92 11.33 -1.76 -8.68
CA PHE A 92 12.55 -0.97 -8.73
C PHE A 92 13.67 -1.74 -8.03
N ARG A 93 14.86 -1.74 -8.63
CA ARG A 93 16.10 -2.14 -7.95
C ARG A 93 16.75 -0.91 -7.34
N PHE A 94 17.71 -1.10 -6.47
CA PHE A 94 18.49 -0.01 -5.89
C PHE A 94 19.91 -0.03 -6.45
N ASP A 95 20.44 1.13 -6.76
CA ASP A 95 21.82 1.30 -7.21
C ASP A 95 22.79 1.25 -6.02
N GLU A 96 24.09 1.44 -6.30
CA GLU A 96 25.17 1.46 -5.31
C GLU A 96 25.06 2.63 -4.31
N HIS A 97 24.27 3.64 -4.62
CA HIS A 97 23.98 4.78 -3.75
C HIS A 97 22.69 4.60 -2.94
N GLY A 98 22.00 3.46 -3.11
CA GLY A 98 20.74 3.16 -2.45
C GLY A 98 19.56 3.95 -3.02
N LEU A 99 19.65 4.41 -4.28
CA LEU A 99 18.56 5.07 -5.00
C LEU A 99 17.84 4.09 -5.92
N PRO A 100 16.52 4.14 -6.03
CA PRO A 100 15.75 3.32 -6.97
C PRO A 100 16.15 3.60 -8.42
N THR A 101 16.33 2.53 -9.21
CA THR A 101 16.67 2.56 -10.65
C THR A 101 15.41 2.70 -11.52
N GLU A 102 15.53 2.48 -12.83
CA GLU A 102 14.36 2.40 -13.72
C GLU A 102 13.45 1.21 -13.35
N PRO A 103 12.12 1.38 -13.38
CA PRO A 103 11.18 0.33 -13.04
C PRO A 103 11.07 -0.73 -14.13
N GLN A 104 10.79 -1.96 -13.70
CA GLN A 104 10.41 -3.06 -14.56
C GLN A 104 8.99 -3.52 -14.20
N VAL A 105 8.05 -3.55 -15.15
CA VAL A 105 6.75 -4.20 -14.96
C VAL A 105 6.96 -5.71 -14.88
N VAL A 106 6.45 -6.34 -13.81
CA VAL A 106 6.68 -7.75 -13.50
C VAL A 106 5.40 -8.58 -13.43
N LEU A 107 4.24 -7.94 -13.30
CA LEU A 107 2.95 -8.62 -13.32
C LEU A 107 1.90 -7.72 -13.97
N GLN A 108 1.24 -8.26 -14.98
CA GLN A 108 0.11 -7.64 -15.69
C GLN A 108 -1.04 -8.64 -15.77
N GLU A 109 -2.26 -8.16 -15.58
CA GLU A 109 -3.48 -8.96 -15.65
C GLU A 109 -4.55 -8.22 -16.47
N ASP A 110 -5.68 -8.85 -16.65
CA ASP A 110 -6.86 -8.26 -17.29
C ASP A 110 -7.63 -7.27 -16.39
N CYS A 111 -7.20 -7.09 -15.15
CA CYS A 111 -7.76 -6.19 -14.16
C CYS A 111 -6.70 -5.25 -13.59
N HIS A 112 -7.16 -4.26 -12.85
CA HIS A 112 -6.30 -3.38 -12.06
C HIS A 112 -5.58 -4.17 -10.97
N LEU A 113 -4.25 -3.96 -10.86
CA LEU A 113 -3.40 -4.51 -9.83
C LEU A 113 -2.76 -3.38 -9.01
N SER A 114 -2.78 -3.54 -7.69
CA SER A 114 -2.10 -2.63 -6.75
C SER A 114 -1.65 -3.37 -5.50
N PHE A 115 -1.07 -2.69 -4.54
CA PHE A 115 -0.70 -3.17 -3.21
C PHE A 115 -0.03 -4.56 -3.20
N PRO A 116 1.17 -4.73 -3.80
CA PRO A 116 1.83 -6.02 -4.02
C PRO A 116 2.43 -6.58 -2.73
N MET A 117 1.66 -7.29 -1.92
CA MET A 117 2.19 -7.95 -0.71
C MET A 117 3.08 -9.13 -1.06
N VAL A 118 4.41 -8.94 -1.04
CA VAL A 118 5.42 -9.98 -1.32
C VAL A 118 5.98 -10.54 -0.01
N PHE A 119 6.17 -11.86 0.04
CA PHE A 119 6.63 -12.55 1.25
C PHE A 119 7.24 -13.92 0.96
N ASP A 120 8.08 -14.41 1.89
CA ASP A 120 8.59 -15.79 1.87
C ASP A 120 7.59 -16.74 2.52
N TRP A 121 7.35 -17.89 1.88
CA TRP A 121 6.57 -18.97 2.45
C TRP A 121 7.00 -20.32 1.88
N ASN A 122 7.34 -21.28 2.77
CA ASN A 122 7.72 -22.64 2.40
C ASN A 122 8.83 -22.73 1.34
N GLY A 123 9.88 -21.93 1.50
CA GLY A 123 11.03 -21.93 0.60
C GLY A 123 10.77 -21.31 -0.77
N GLY A 124 9.62 -20.69 -0.96
CA GLY A 124 9.27 -19.90 -2.16
C GLY A 124 9.00 -18.44 -1.84
N ILE A 125 9.07 -17.58 -2.86
CA ILE A 125 8.66 -16.19 -2.80
C ILE A 125 7.26 -16.10 -3.40
N TRP A 126 6.37 -15.39 -2.71
CA TRP A 126 4.95 -15.31 -3.04
C TRP A 126 4.48 -13.86 -3.06
N MET A 127 3.41 -13.59 -3.79
CA MET A 127 2.77 -12.28 -3.85
C MET A 127 1.24 -12.43 -3.77
N ILE A 128 0.61 -11.55 -3.01
CA ILE A 128 -0.83 -11.31 -3.03
C ILE A 128 -1.03 -9.84 -3.42
N PRO A 129 -1.23 -9.52 -4.69
CA PRO A 129 -1.60 -8.18 -5.11
C PRO A 129 -3.09 -7.94 -4.85
N GLU A 130 -3.50 -6.68 -4.79
CA GLU A 130 -4.92 -6.33 -4.86
C GLU A 130 -5.47 -6.68 -6.26
N THR A 131 -6.59 -7.39 -6.28
CA THR A 131 -7.37 -7.75 -7.48
C THR A 131 -8.87 -7.51 -7.25
N SER A 132 -9.19 -6.43 -6.51
CA SER A 132 -10.53 -6.09 -6.03
C SER A 132 -11.53 -5.85 -7.16
N GLU A 133 -11.08 -5.29 -8.30
CA GLU A 133 -11.91 -5.06 -9.48
C GLU A 133 -12.60 -6.33 -9.98
N ASN A 134 -11.93 -7.48 -9.88
CA ASN A 134 -12.48 -8.78 -10.28
C ASN A 134 -13.14 -9.56 -9.11
N HIS A 135 -13.25 -8.93 -7.92
CA HIS A 135 -13.78 -9.57 -6.71
C HIS A 135 -13.07 -10.89 -6.37
N THR A 136 -11.75 -10.94 -6.61
CA THR A 136 -10.92 -12.12 -6.36
C THR A 136 -9.82 -11.80 -5.36
N LEU A 137 -9.28 -12.86 -4.72
CA LEU A 137 -7.97 -12.83 -4.09
C LEU A 137 -7.10 -13.83 -4.85
N ARG A 138 -5.92 -13.41 -5.30
CA ARG A 138 -5.01 -14.25 -6.10
C ARG A 138 -3.68 -14.40 -5.38
N LEU A 139 -3.14 -15.63 -5.42
CA LEU A 139 -1.82 -15.96 -4.91
C LEU A 139 -0.89 -16.23 -6.08
N TYR A 140 0.21 -15.49 -6.17
CA TYR A 140 1.25 -15.68 -7.18
C TYR A 140 2.49 -16.28 -6.54
N ARG A 141 3.17 -17.16 -7.30
CA ARG A 141 4.49 -17.70 -6.96
C ARG A 141 5.54 -17.09 -7.86
N CYS A 142 6.66 -16.66 -7.28
CA CYS A 142 7.81 -16.23 -8.04
C CYS A 142 8.49 -17.45 -8.69
N VAL A 143 8.69 -17.38 -10.00
CA VAL A 143 9.41 -18.39 -10.78
C VAL A 143 10.85 -17.96 -10.98
N GLU A 144 11.08 -16.69 -11.32
CA GLU A 144 12.39 -16.06 -11.44
C GLU A 144 12.35 -14.67 -10.83
N PHE A 145 13.10 -14.49 -9.74
CA PHE A 145 13.09 -13.24 -8.96
C PHE A 145 13.85 -12.11 -9.66
N PRO A 146 13.31 -10.89 -9.64
CA PRO A 146 11.99 -10.48 -9.16
C PRO A 146 10.93 -10.44 -10.29
N GLY A 147 11.25 -10.88 -11.51
CA GLY A 147 10.58 -10.53 -12.75
C GLY A 147 9.49 -11.49 -13.23
N GLN A 148 9.48 -12.76 -12.81
CA GLN A 148 8.54 -13.74 -13.35
C GLN A 148 7.66 -14.34 -12.26
N TRP A 149 6.35 -14.24 -12.47
CA TRP A 149 5.33 -14.68 -11.52
C TRP A 149 4.28 -15.55 -12.21
N GLU A 150 3.83 -16.59 -11.51
CA GLU A 150 2.76 -17.47 -11.96
C GLU A 150 1.60 -17.46 -10.95
N CYS A 151 0.36 -17.37 -11.43
CA CYS A 151 -0.82 -17.49 -10.58
C CYS A 151 -0.94 -18.93 -10.07
N ALA A 152 -0.69 -19.13 -8.79
CA ALA A 152 -0.75 -20.44 -8.13
C ALA A 152 -2.16 -20.77 -7.62
N ALA A 153 -2.95 -19.74 -7.26
CA ALA A 153 -4.33 -19.91 -6.84
C ALA A 153 -5.14 -18.63 -7.08
N ARG A 154 -6.43 -18.82 -7.39
CA ARG A 154 -7.43 -17.76 -7.53
C ARG A 154 -8.66 -18.14 -6.74
N PHE A 155 -9.14 -17.23 -5.90
CA PHE A 155 -10.31 -17.40 -5.06
C PHE A 155 -11.36 -16.36 -5.41
N GLU A 156 -12.56 -16.80 -5.72
CA GLU A 156 -13.73 -15.94 -5.94
C GLU A 156 -14.29 -15.56 -4.57
N VAL A 157 -14.08 -14.32 -4.15
CA VAL A 157 -14.52 -13.83 -2.83
C VAL A 157 -15.86 -13.07 -2.90
N GLY A 158 -16.26 -12.63 -4.11
CA GLY A 158 -17.56 -11.99 -4.37
C GLY A 158 -17.73 -10.59 -3.81
N ILE A 159 -16.67 -10.00 -3.22
CA ILE A 159 -16.63 -8.66 -2.65
C ILE A 159 -15.33 -7.97 -3.03
N GLU A 160 -15.29 -6.64 -2.96
CA GLU A 160 -14.07 -5.88 -3.18
C GLU A 160 -13.18 -5.97 -1.93
N LEU A 161 -12.06 -6.71 -2.02
CA LEU A 161 -11.03 -6.81 -1.00
C LEU A 161 -9.78 -6.03 -1.43
N CYS A 162 -9.40 -5.06 -0.62
CA CYS A 162 -8.25 -4.19 -0.84
C CYS A 162 -7.13 -4.47 0.16
N ASP A 163 -5.91 -4.12 -0.21
CA ASP A 163 -4.76 -3.94 0.67
C ASP A 163 -4.52 -5.14 1.60
N ALA A 164 -4.34 -6.34 1.02
CA ALA A 164 -4.09 -7.56 1.77
C ALA A 164 -2.73 -7.52 2.47
N ILE A 165 -2.69 -7.76 3.79
CA ILE A 165 -1.45 -7.91 4.57
C ILE A 165 -1.41 -9.24 5.32
N LEU A 166 -0.20 -9.73 5.62
CA LEU A 166 -0.04 -10.90 6.47
C LEU A 166 -0.02 -10.48 7.95
N THR A 167 -0.86 -11.14 8.75
CA THR A 167 -0.90 -10.95 10.22
C THR A 167 -0.47 -12.19 10.99
N GLY A 168 -0.26 -13.30 10.30
CA GLY A 168 0.29 -14.55 10.82
C GLY A 168 0.76 -15.45 9.69
N LYS A 169 1.79 -16.25 9.98
CA LYS A 169 2.39 -17.20 9.04
C LYS A 169 2.87 -18.44 9.78
N THR A 170 2.49 -19.62 9.28
CA THR A 170 3.01 -20.92 9.66
C THR A 170 3.38 -21.68 8.39
N ASP A 171 3.96 -22.88 8.51
CA ASP A 171 4.27 -23.71 7.34
C ASP A 171 3.02 -24.12 6.57
N ASP A 172 1.87 -24.31 7.25
CA ASP A 172 0.64 -24.80 6.66
C ASP A 172 -0.37 -23.69 6.29
N ALA A 173 -0.22 -22.49 6.86
CA ALA A 173 -1.23 -21.46 6.71
C ALA A 173 -0.68 -20.03 6.82
N LEU A 174 -1.33 -19.13 6.07
CA LEU A 174 -1.19 -17.69 6.20
C LEU A 174 -2.46 -17.09 6.81
N THR A 175 -2.32 -16.13 7.70
CA THR A 175 -3.43 -15.30 8.16
C THR A 175 -3.39 -13.98 7.42
N ILE A 176 -4.39 -13.72 6.58
CA ILE A 176 -4.48 -12.54 5.73
C ILE A 176 -5.53 -11.59 6.31
N LEU A 177 -5.17 -10.32 6.46
CA LEU A 177 -6.08 -9.23 6.80
C LEU A 177 -6.26 -8.35 5.58
N CYS A 178 -7.50 -8.23 5.10
CA CYS A 178 -7.87 -7.35 3.99
C CYS A 178 -8.81 -6.25 4.48
N SER A 179 -8.99 -5.24 3.65
CA SER A 179 -10.00 -4.20 3.80
C SER A 179 -11.12 -4.44 2.78
N GLU A 180 -12.35 -4.70 3.25
CA GLU A 180 -13.53 -4.78 2.37
C GLU A 180 -14.10 -3.39 2.17
N THR A 181 -14.29 -2.95 0.93
CA THR A 181 -14.92 -1.66 0.61
C THR A 181 -16.44 -1.76 0.69
N ARG A 182 -17.06 -0.66 1.10
CA ARG A 182 -18.52 -0.54 1.08
C ARG A 182 -18.99 -0.27 -0.35
N PRO A 183 -19.88 -1.10 -0.92
CA PRO A 183 -20.27 -1.01 -2.34
C PRO A 183 -20.78 0.38 -2.76
N GLU A 184 -21.53 1.07 -1.89
CA GLU A 184 -22.11 2.38 -2.21
C GLU A 184 -21.11 3.53 -2.02
N ASN A 185 -20.03 3.31 -1.25
CA ASN A 185 -19.03 4.33 -0.97
C ASN A 185 -17.69 3.70 -0.53
N GLN A 186 -16.76 3.56 -1.45
CA GLN A 186 -15.43 2.96 -1.26
C GLN A 186 -14.53 3.70 -0.24
N LEU A 187 -14.92 4.88 0.25
CA LEU A 187 -14.21 5.54 1.34
C LEU A 187 -14.43 4.86 2.68
N TYR A 188 -15.53 4.13 2.83
CA TYR A 188 -15.85 3.36 4.02
C TYR A 188 -15.44 1.91 3.84
N VAL A 189 -14.66 1.40 4.77
CA VAL A 189 -14.07 0.06 4.74
C VAL A 189 -14.24 -0.63 6.08
N ARG A 190 -14.14 -1.97 6.07
CA ARG A 190 -14.07 -2.79 7.27
C ARG A 190 -13.02 -3.88 7.09
N TYR A 191 -12.46 -4.35 8.18
CA TYR A 191 -11.52 -5.47 8.11
C TYR A 191 -12.21 -6.80 7.88
N ARG A 192 -11.58 -7.61 7.01
CA ARG A 192 -11.91 -9.02 6.77
C ARG A 192 -10.66 -9.85 6.98
N ARG A 193 -10.78 -10.97 7.66
CA ARG A 193 -9.67 -11.89 7.89
C ARG A 193 -9.96 -13.25 7.29
N TYR A 194 -8.92 -13.80 6.67
CA TYR A 194 -8.94 -15.10 6.01
C TYR A 194 -7.75 -15.95 6.47
N ALA A 195 -7.92 -17.26 6.47
CA ALA A 195 -6.84 -18.24 6.52
C ALA A 195 -6.64 -18.82 5.12
N LEU A 196 -5.46 -18.64 4.55
CA LEU A 196 -5.04 -19.31 3.31
C LEU A 196 -4.23 -20.56 3.72
N ARG A 197 -4.74 -21.75 3.41
CA ARG A 197 -4.12 -23.01 3.80
C ARG A 197 -3.60 -23.79 2.59
N ARG A 198 -2.50 -24.48 2.79
CA ARG A 198 -2.07 -25.52 1.85
C ARG A 198 -2.93 -26.76 2.07
N THR A 199 -3.29 -27.42 0.97
CA THR A 199 -4.01 -28.69 0.95
C THR A 199 -3.30 -29.65 0.00
N ASP A 200 -3.67 -30.91 0.01
CA ASP A 200 -3.14 -31.92 -0.93
C ASP A 200 -3.46 -31.57 -2.40
N GLU A 201 -4.54 -30.82 -2.64
CA GLU A 201 -5.00 -30.42 -3.98
C GLU A 201 -4.55 -29.00 -4.39
N GLY A 202 -3.79 -28.28 -3.53
CA GLY A 202 -3.33 -26.92 -3.79
C GLY A 202 -3.54 -25.98 -2.60
N PHE A 203 -4.50 -25.06 -2.71
CA PHE A 203 -4.75 -24.03 -1.68
C PHE A 203 -6.25 -23.87 -1.41
N ALA A 204 -6.60 -23.59 -0.16
CA ALA A 204 -7.95 -23.25 0.28
C ALA A 204 -7.95 -21.91 1.01
N LEU A 205 -8.96 -21.07 0.76
CA LEU A 205 -9.20 -19.81 1.44
C LEU A 205 -10.42 -19.95 2.34
N GLU A 206 -10.25 -19.73 3.64
CA GLU A 206 -11.30 -19.85 4.65
C GLU A 206 -11.52 -18.51 5.34
N GLU A 207 -12.76 -18.08 5.51
CA GLU A 207 -13.09 -16.87 6.28
C GLU A 207 -12.93 -17.13 7.79
N ASP A 208 -12.33 -16.15 8.50
CA ASP A 208 -12.43 -16.09 9.96
C ASP A 208 -13.76 -15.44 10.37
N GLU A 209 -14.81 -16.25 10.39
CA GLU A 209 -16.18 -15.77 10.68
C GLU A 209 -16.27 -15.01 12.01
N ALA A 210 -15.59 -15.48 13.07
CA ALA A 210 -15.63 -14.86 14.37
C ALA A 210 -14.98 -13.47 14.38
N PHE A 211 -13.88 -13.29 13.66
CA PHE A 211 -13.24 -12.00 13.47
C PHE A 211 -14.11 -11.09 12.61
N ASN A 212 -14.60 -11.59 11.48
CA ASN A 212 -15.39 -10.83 10.50
C ASN A 212 -16.71 -10.33 11.11
N LEU A 213 -17.34 -11.12 11.97
CA LEU A 213 -18.54 -10.72 12.70
C LEU A 213 -18.28 -9.58 13.70
N ARG A 214 -17.13 -9.59 14.38
CA ARG A 214 -16.74 -8.50 15.29
C ARG A 214 -16.40 -7.20 14.57
N ASN A 215 -15.89 -7.29 13.33
CA ASN A 215 -15.46 -6.16 12.50
C ASN A 215 -16.48 -5.82 11.39
N ARG A 216 -17.76 -5.91 11.68
CA ARG A 216 -18.84 -5.69 10.69
C ARG A 216 -19.11 -4.23 10.33
N GLU A 217 -18.62 -3.29 11.13
CA GLU A 217 -18.89 -1.87 10.93
C GLU A 217 -17.90 -1.28 9.91
N PHE A 218 -18.43 -0.55 8.93
CA PHE A 218 -17.64 0.20 7.97
C PHE A 218 -17.19 1.53 8.55
N THR A 219 -15.91 1.82 8.46
CA THR A 219 -15.27 3.04 8.97
C THR A 219 -14.44 3.73 7.89
N LEU A 220 -13.92 4.92 8.19
CA LEU A 220 -12.99 5.65 7.33
C LEU A 220 -11.51 5.29 7.63
N THR A 221 -11.25 4.36 8.57
CA THR A 221 -9.93 4.09 9.14
C THR A 221 -9.53 2.61 9.13
N SER A 222 -10.41 1.71 8.69
CA SER A 222 -10.14 0.25 8.68
C SER A 222 -9.52 -0.19 7.33
N ARG A 223 -8.53 0.55 6.83
CA ARG A 223 -7.82 0.23 5.60
C ARG A 223 -6.32 0.07 5.87
N ASN A 224 -5.75 -1.06 5.43
CA ASN A 224 -4.32 -1.30 5.59
C ASN A 224 -3.51 -0.29 4.76
N ALA A 225 -2.30 0.04 5.21
CA ALA A 225 -1.42 0.99 4.56
C ALA A 225 0.00 0.46 4.39
N GLY A 226 0.19 -0.84 4.47
CA GLY A 226 1.48 -1.49 4.34
C GLY A 226 1.64 -2.68 5.28
N PRO A 227 2.74 -3.44 5.17
CA PRO A 227 3.00 -4.60 6.00
C PRO A 227 3.16 -4.22 7.47
N LEU A 228 2.87 -5.17 8.35
CA LEU A 228 3.27 -5.06 9.75
C LEU A 228 4.80 -5.03 9.87
N PHE A 229 5.33 -4.20 10.75
CA PHE A 229 6.76 -4.15 11.03
C PHE A 229 7.04 -4.09 12.55
N LEU A 230 8.27 -4.43 12.93
CA LEU A 230 8.71 -4.34 14.31
C LEU A 230 9.41 -3.00 14.57
N LEU A 231 9.08 -2.36 15.68
CA LEU A 231 9.76 -1.19 16.20
C LEU A 231 9.83 -1.28 17.72
N ASP A 232 11.04 -1.25 18.29
CA ASP A 232 11.29 -1.36 19.73
C ASP A 232 10.56 -2.56 20.38
N GLY A 233 10.54 -3.70 19.68
CA GLY A 233 9.89 -4.92 20.15
C GLY A 233 8.35 -4.90 20.06
N GLN A 234 7.77 -3.85 19.50
CA GLN A 234 6.32 -3.73 19.26
C GLN A 234 6.00 -3.96 17.78
N THR A 235 4.96 -4.71 17.50
CA THR A 235 4.42 -4.83 16.14
C THR A 235 3.60 -3.59 15.82
N ILE A 236 3.97 -2.90 14.75
CA ILE A 236 3.30 -1.70 14.27
C ILE A 236 2.46 -2.02 13.04
N HIS A 237 1.24 -1.49 13.02
CA HIS A 237 0.29 -1.60 11.93
C HIS A 237 0.04 -0.20 11.33
N PRO A 238 0.54 0.07 10.12
CA PRO A 238 0.18 1.28 9.39
C PRO A 238 -1.21 1.12 8.77
N THR A 239 -2.05 2.15 8.94
CA THR A 239 -3.37 2.21 8.33
C THR A 239 -3.55 3.54 7.62
N GLN A 240 -4.33 3.55 6.55
CA GLN A 240 -4.70 4.77 5.88
C GLN A 240 -6.05 5.29 6.39
N VAL A 241 -6.15 6.59 6.47
CA VAL A 241 -7.37 7.28 6.90
C VAL A 241 -7.93 8.08 5.74
N SER A 242 -9.19 7.82 5.43
CA SER A 242 -9.99 8.60 4.48
C SER A 242 -10.86 9.62 5.23
N THR A 243 -11.33 10.63 4.52
CA THR A 243 -12.40 11.52 4.98
C THR A 243 -13.71 11.17 4.27
N THR A 244 -14.78 11.87 4.59
CA THR A 244 -16.07 11.68 3.90
C THR A 244 -16.05 12.09 2.41
N VAL A 245 -14.97 12.74 1.96
CA VAL A 245 -14.83 13.27 0.59
C VAL A 245 -13.56 12.85 -0.11
N ASP A 246 -12.51 12.48 0.64
CA ASP A 246 -11.19 12.15 0.11
C ASP A 246 -10.67 10.81 0.61
N TYR A 247 -10.04 10.06 -0.30
CA TYR A 247 -9.36 8.80 -0.08
C TYR A 247 -7.91 9.03 0.36
N GLY A 248 -7.39 8.19 1.29
CA GLY A 248 -5.96 8.12 1.61
C GLY A 248 -5.35 9.49 1.98
N VAL A 249 -5.96 10.20 2.94
CA VAL A 249 -5.54 11.57 3.30
C VAL A 249 -4.31 11.57 4.17
N TYR A 250 -4.20 10.61 5.11
CA TYR A 250 -3.05 10.48 5.98
C TYR A 250 -2.90 9.06 6.52
N LEU A 251 -1.71 8.75 7.05
CA LEU A 251 -1.40 7.49 7.72
C LEU A 251 -1.59 7.61 9.22
N GLN A 252 -2.20 6.58 9.81
CA GLN A 252 -2.27 6.37 11.25
C GLN A 252 -1.48 5.10 11.59
N PHE A 253 -0.64 5.16 12.62
CA PHE A 253 0.14 4.03 13.09
C PHE A 253 -0.40 3.53 14.42
N PHE A 254 -0.56 2.21 14.53
CA PHE A 254 -1.02 1.55 15.73
C PHE A 254 0.03 0.58 16.25
N ALA A 255 0.23 0.54 17.57
CA ALA A 255 0.90 -0.57 18.22
C ALA A 255 -0.10 -1.70 18.47
N ARG A 256 0.22 -2.90 18.00
CA ARG A 256 -0.59 -4.10 18.27
C ARG A 256 -0.24 -4.67 19.65
N ARG A 257 -1.26 -4.90 20.47
CA ARG A 257 -1.16 -5.53 21.80
C ARG A 257 -2.15 -6.69 21.87
N GLY A 258 -1.71 -7.86 21.41
CA GLY A 258 -2.59 -9.02 21.28
C GLY A 258 -3.69 -8.77 20.24
N ALA A 259 -4.95 -8.78 20.68
CA ALA A 259 -6.12 -8.50 19.81
C ALA A 259 -6.48 -7.02 19.72
N SER A 260 -5.81 -6.14 20.47
CA SER A 260 -6.09 -4.69 20.53
C SER A 260 -5.03 -3.90 19.78
N GLU A 261 -5.42 -2.74 19.29
CA GLU A 261 -4.54 -1.76 18.66
C GLU A 261 -4.62 -0.43 19.41
N VAL A 262 -3.46 0.17 19.68
CA VAL A 262 -3.34 1.46 20.38
C VAL A 262 -2.75 2.47 19.41
N PRO A 263 -3.41 3.61 19.17
CA PRO A 263 -2.87 4.63 18.27
C PRO A 263 -1.58 5.23 18.84
N LEU A 264 -0.59 5.45 17.98
CA LEU A 264 0.71 6.00 18.33
C LEU A 264 0.89 7.42 17.76
N CYS A 265 0.88 7.52 16.42
CA CYS A 265 1.10 8.79 15.72
C CYS A 265 0.48 8.75 14.32
N ALA A 266 0.44 9.90 13.67
CA ALA A 266 -0.03 10.05 12.30
C ALA A 266 1.01 10.74 11.43
N ALA A 267 1.17 10.30 10.17
CA ALA A 267 1.88 11.02 9.13
C ALA A 267 0.88 11.69 8.19
N THR A 268 0.95 12.99 8.10
CA THR A 268 0.01 13.82 7.34
C THR A 268 0.74 14.64 6.28
N PRO A 269 0.07 15.13 5.24
CA PRO A 269 0.67 16.07 4.27
C PRO A 269 1.32 17.30 4.90
N THR A 270 0.92 17.69 6.12
CA THR A 270 1.45 18.88 6.81
C THR A 270 2.74 18.59 7.56
N ASN A 271 2.95 17.37 8.08
CA ASN A 271 4.13 17.02 8.86
C ASN A 271 5.17 16.18 8.09
N VAL A 272 4.90 15.84 6.83
CA VAL A 272 5.84 15.20 5.92
C VAL A 272 6.39 16.22 4.94
N THR A 273 7.69 16.14 4.64
CA THR A 273 8.36 16.97 3.63
C THR A 273 8.90 16.06 2.52
N ILE A 274 8.59 16.40 1.26
CA ILE A 274 9.10 15.70 0.08
C ILE A 274 9.88 16.71 -0.77
N THR A 275 11.13 16.41 -1.08
CA THR A 275 12.00 17.29 -1.87
C THR A 275 11.36 17.62 -3.21
N GLY A 276 11.30 18.89 -3.54
CA GLY A 276 10.77 19.37 -4.82
C GLY A 276 9.24 19.37 -4.95
N LEU A 277 8.50 18.97 -3.91
CA LEU A 277 7.05 19.10 -3.87
C LEU A 277 6.63 20.25 -2.92
N ASP A 278 5.73 21.10 -3.41
CA ASP A 278 5.11 22.12 -2.56
C ASP A 278 4.11 21.42 -1.61
N LYS A 279 4.20 21.74 -0.31
CA LYS A 279 3.23 21.25 0.69
C LYS A 279 1.78 21.60 0.36
N ALA A 280 1.55 22.72 -0.33
CA ALA A 280 0.23 23.12 -0.79
C ALA A 280 -0.35 22.22 -1.89
N ASP A 281 0.51 21.45 -2.56
CA ASP A 281 0.11 20.47 -3.58
C ASP A 281 0.01 19.04 -3.04
N LEU A 282 0.60 18.76 -1.89
CA LEU A 282 0.52 17.45 -1.24
C LEU A 282 -0.86 17.29 -0.59
N ILE A 283 -1.62 16.29 -1.05
CA ILE A 283 -3.03 16.11 -0.67
C ILE A 283 -3.34 14.79 0.03
N GLY A 284 -2.39 13.85 0.05
CA GLY A 284 -2.56 12.58 0.74
C GLY A 284 -1.27 11.77 0.82
N ILE A 285 -1.25 10.86 1.78
CA ILE A 285 -0.22 9.84 1.97
C ILE A 285 -0.98 8.58 2.38
N HIS A 286 -0.81 7.47 1.68
CA HIS A 286 -1.68 6.34 1.98
C HIS A 286 -0.98 4.99 2.18
N THR A 287 0.28 4.83 1.78
CA THR A 287 1.03 3.59 2.01
C THR A 287 2.40 3.88 2.63
N TYR A 288 2.85 2.97 3.47
CA TYR A 288 4.11 3.03 4.19
C TYR A 288 4.75 1.66 4.30
N CYS A 289 6.03 1.58 4.00
CA CYS A 289 6.85 0.44 4.36
C CYS A 289 8.24 0.87 4.82
N ARG A 290 8.96 0.00 5.51
CA ARG A 290 10.33 0.23 5.95
C ARG A 290 11.11 -1.08 6.09
N ASP A 291 12.43 -0.96 6.03
CA ASP A 291 13.38 -1.93 6.54
C ASP A 291 14.30 -1.27 7.59
N ASP A 292 15.48 -1.85 7.82
CA ASP A 292 16.43 -1.32 8.81
C ASP A 292 17.20 -0.07 8.31
N ALA A 293 17.16 0.22 7.02
CA ALA A 293 17.97 1.26 6.40
C ALA A 293 17.16 2.38 5.73
N VAL A 294 15.96 2.09 5.25
CA VAL A 294 15.13 3.06 4.55
C VAL A 294 13.67 2.93 4.94
N GLU A 295 12.95 4.02 4.83
CA GLU A 295 11.49 4.04 4.86
C GLU A 295 10.96 4.67 3.57
N VAL A 296 9.79 4.21 3.16
CA VAL A 296 9.15 4.56 1.89
C VAL A 296 7.70 4.89 2.13
N ILE A 297 7.26 5.97 1.52
CA ILE A 297 5.85 6.37 1.47
C ILE A 297 5.43 6.52 0.01
N ASP A 298 4.15 6.47 -0.24
CA ASP A 298 3.60 7.14 -1.41
C ASP A 298 2.93 8.45 -1.02
N ALA A 299 2.81 9.33 -1.99
CA ALA A 299 2.25 10.65 -1.80
C ALA A 299 1.38 11.04 -2.99
N ARG A 300 0.14 11.42 -2.69
CA ARG A 300 -0.80 11.97 -3.68
C ARG A 300 -0.67 13.49 -3.72
N TYR A 301 -0.45 14.03 -4.90
CA TYR A 301 -0.22 15.46 -5.08
C TYR A 301 -0.80 16.00 -6.40
N LEU A 302 -0.90 17.32 -6.49
CA LEU A 302 -1.35 18.03 -7.67
C LEU A 302 -0.17 18.34 -8.59
N LYS A 303 -0.20 17.85 -9.82
CA LYS A 303 0.80 18.11 -10.85
C LYS A 303 0.14 18.68 -12.10
N LYS A 304 0.73 19.75 -12.63
CA LYS A 304 0.35 20.25 -13.96
C LYS A 304 0.89 19.27 -15.00
N ILE A 305 -0.02 18.70 -15.77
CA ILE A 305 0.31 17.81 -16.89
C ILE A 305 0.30 18.66 -18.14
N GLU A 306 1.42 18.65 -18.86
CA GLU A 306 1.58 19.33 -20.15
C GLU A 306 0.94 18.52 -21.28
#